data_c08618368d4230f79be4160dbe6d6724
#
_entry.id   c08618368d4230f79be4160dbe6d6724
#
_cell.length_a   1.000
_cell.length_b   1.000
_cell.length_c   1.000
_cell.angle_alpha   90.00
_cell.angle_beta   90.00
_cell.angle_gamma   90.00
#
_symmetry.space_group_name_H-M   'P 1'
#
loop_
_entity.id
_entity.type
_entity.pdbx_description
1 polymer ?
#
loop_
_entity_poly.entity_id
_entity_poly.type
_entity_poly.pdbx_seq_one_letter_code
_entity_poly.pdbx_strand_id
1 'polypeptide(L)'
;MALQEILSQVEKAGQKQVEDIRKATNSEVESRLSEAREKGKAIAEEIANETKRQIEQLEQQEIPAAELEVKRNRLETQRRALEETIQKVHTKLGKLGKSDLEKVYKKLVSDLPKDGTLHCRKEDAALVGKLTSTKMGTSISVPGFIVETKDYRLDFRFSTLVEKVWQDNLSVVSGDLFGK
;
A
#
# COMPACT_ATOMS: atom_id res chain seq x y z
N MET A 1 78.93 4.02 69.22
CA MET A 1 78.16 2.85 68.70
C MET A 1 76.66 3.00 68.88
N ALA A 2 76.13 3.45 70.00
CA ALA A 2 74.68 3.56 70.19
C ALA A 2 73.94 4.55 69.28
N LEU A 3 74.59 5.65 68.84
CA LEU A 3 73.94 6.62 67.91
C LEU A 3 73.74 6.09 66.53
N GLN A 4 74.66 5.27 65.94
CA GLN A 4 74.52 4.64 64.64
C GLN A 4 73.44 3.57 64.60
N GLU A 5 73.25 2.84 65.70
CA GLU A 5 72.17 1.86 65.83
C GLU A 5 70.80 2.54 65.86
N ILE A 6 70.67 3.63 66.56
CA ILE A 6 69.44 4.40 66.61
C ILE A 6 69.11 4.99 65.23
N LEU A 7 70.06 5.57 64.53
CA LEU A 7 69.88 6.09 63.16
C LEU A 7 69.44 4.98 62.23
N SER A 8 70.06 3.78 62.22
CA SER A 8 69.67 2.67 61.43
C SER A 8 68.28 2.10 61.71
N GLN A 9 67.87 2.16 63.04
CA GLN A 9 66.50 1.77 63.40
C GLN A 9 65.48 2.79 62.92
N VAL A 10 65.76 4.08 63.00
CA VAL A 10 64.84 5.14 62.48
C VAL A 10 64.73 5.05 60.92
N GLU A 11 65.86 4.83 60.22
CA GLU A 11 65.79 4.63 58.76
C GLU A 11 64.97 3.41 58.38
N LYS A 12 65.22 2.28 59.04
CA LYS A 12 64.41 1.06 58.80
C LYS A 12 62.92 1.26 59.10
N ALA A 13 62.61 1.95 60.18
CA ALA A 13 61.25 2.27 60.55
C ALA A 13 60.58 3.18 59.44
N GLY A 14 61.34 4.21 59.01
CA GLY A 14 60.92 5.09 57.94
C GLY A 14 60.68 4.38 56.60
N GLN A 15 61.64 3.51 56.23
CA GLN A 15 61.52 2.68 55.00
C GLN A 15 60.30 1.76 55.09
N LYS A 16 60.05 1.12 56.20
CA LYS A 16 58.89 0.27 56.40
C LYS A 16 57.58 1.06 56.28
N GLN A 17 57.48 2.27 56.86
CA GLN A 17 56.30 3.12 56.71
C GLN A 17 56.06 3.53 55.25
N VAL A 18 57.15 3.84 54.49
CA VAL A 18 57.03 4.18 53.07
C VAL A 18 56.53 2.96 52.28
N GLU A 19 57.06 1.73 52.55
CA GLU A 19 56.57 0.52 51.93
C GLU A 19 55.09 0.23 52.24
N ASP A 20 54.69 0.39 53.48
CA ASP A 20 53.29 0.16 53.89
C ASP A 20 52.34 1.16 53.24
N ILE A 21 52.73 2.43 53.14
CA ILE A 21 51.96 3.45 52.42
C ILE A 21 51.88 3.12 50.94
N ARG A 22 53.00 2.74 50.29
CA ARG A 22 52.98 2.35 48.90
C ARG A 22 52.10 1.14 48.61
N LYS A 23 52.14 0.11 49.48
CA LYS A 23 51.27 -1.07 49.35
C LYS A 23 49.80 -0.68 49.50
N ALA A 24 49.47 0.11 50.48
CA ALA A 24 48.10 0.58 50.69
C ALA A 24 47.62 1.43 49.51
N THR A 25 48.42 2.35 49.01
CA THR A 25 48.07 3.19 47.85
C THR A 25 47.92 2.34 46.57
N ASN A 26 48.82 1.38 46.30
CA ASN A 26 48.71 0.51 45.13
C ASN A 26 47.43 -0.33 45.20
N SER A 27 47.11 -0.88 46.41
CA SER A 27 45.87 -1.66 46.58
C SER A 27 44.63 -0.81 46.36
N GLU A 28 44.62 0.44 46.82
CA GLU A 28 43.53 1.38 46.57
C GLU A 28 43.39 1.74 45.08
N VAL A 29 44.52 1.99 44.41
CA VAL A 29 44.55 2.25 42.97
C VAL A 29 44.01 1.07 42.17
N GLU A 30 44.47 -0.17 42.48
CA GLU A 30 43.95 -1.37 41.83
C GLU A 30 42.46 -1.57 42.04
N SER A 31 41.97 -1.35 43.28
CA SER A 31 40.53 -1.41 43.56
C SER A 31 39.74 -0.43 42.75
N ARG A 32 40.16 0.87 42.75
CA ARG A 32 39.50 1.93 41.96
C ARG A 32 39.52 1.64 40.44
N LEU A 33 40.63 1.12 39.92
CA LEU A 33 40.73 0.75 38.53
C LEU A 33 39.81 -0.46 38.18
N SER A 34 39.73 -1.43 39.08
CA SER A 34 38.82 -2.56 38.94
C SER A 34 37.34 -2.09 38.90
N GLU A 35 36.96 -1.27 39.90
CA GLU A 35 35.60 -0.69 39.94
C GLU A 35 35.29 0.13 38.72
N ALA A 36 36.24 0.95 38.22
CA ALA A 36 36.03 1.75 37.02
C ALA A 36 35.86 0.89 35.78
N ARG A 37 36.63 -0.19 35.65
CA ARG A 37 36.50 -1.16 34.55
C ARG A 37 35.15 -1.91 34.60
N GLU A 38 34.72 -2.31 35.79
CA GLU A 38 33.42 -2.97 35.97
C GLU A 38 32.26 -2.05 35.61
N LYS A 39 32.29 -0.79 36.06
CA LYS A 39 31.32 0.23 35.70
C LYS A 39 31.34 0.49 34.19
N GLY A 40 32.51 0.56 33.57
CA GLY A 40 32.66 0.72 32.11
C GLY A 40 32.05 -0.44 31.36
N LYS A 41 32.25 -1.68 31.78
CA LYS A 41 31.62 -2.86 31.17
C LYS A 41 30.10 -2.82 31.33
N ALA A 42 29.60 -2.53 32.52
CA ALA A 42 28.15 -2.45 32.75
C ALA A 42 27.46 -1.39 31.85
N ILE A 43 28.08 -0.21 31.73
CA ILE A 43 27.57 0.85 30.82
C ILE A 43 27.61 0.38 29.37
N ALA A 44 28.68 -0.27 28.93
CA ALA A 44 28.79 -0.78 27.57
C ALA A 44 27.72 -1.85 27.25
N GLU A 45 27.46 -2.76 28.20
CA GLU A 45 26.41 -3.77 28.09
C GLU A 45 25.01 -3.13 28.08
N GLU A 46 24.75 -2.13 28.90
CA GLU A 46 23.50 -1.40 28.94
C GLU A 46 23.23 -0.70 27.59
N ILE A 47 24.21 0.02 27.06
CA ILE A 47 24.13 0.67 25.75
C ILE A 47 23.90 -0.35 24.64
N ALA A 48 24.61 -1.47 24.64
CA ALA A 48 24.43 -2.51 23.64
C ALA A 48 23.03 -3.11 23.69
N ASN A 49 22.51 -3.38 24.87
CA ASN A 49 21.17 -3.92 25.06
C ASN A 49 20.08 -2.91 24.65
N GLU A 50 20.26 -1.65 25.01
CA GLU A 50 19.32 -0.58 24.60
C GLU A 50 19.33 -0.40 23.08
N THR A 51 20.50 -0.36 22.46
CA THR A 51 20.66 -0.27 21.01
C THR A 51 19.95 -1.44 20.31
N LYS A 52 20.14 -2.67 20.83
CA LYS A 52 19.48 -3.85 20.29
C LYS A 52 17.96 -3.74 20.36
N ARG A 53 17.42 -3.29 21.49
CA ARG A 53 15.97 -3.06 21.65
C ARG A 53 15.45 -2.01 20.67
N GLN A 54 16.19 -0.92 20.48
CA GLN A 54 15.81 0.14 19.54
C GLN A 54 15.80 -0.37 18.09
N ILE A 55 16.79 -1.20 17.70
CA ILE A 55 16.82 -1.83 16.39
C ILE A 55 15.61 -2.75 16.21
N GLU A 56 15.34 -3.63 17.17
CA GLU A 56 14.19 -4.53 17.12
C GLU A 56 12.86 -3.77 17.00
N GLN A 57 12.70 -2.67 17.72
CA GLN A 57 11.51 -1.83 17.61
C GLN A 57 11.40 -1.15 16.23
N LEU A 58 12.52 -0.66 15.71
CA LEU A 58 12.56 -0.04 14.40
C LEU A 58 12.20 -1.04 13.31
N GLU A 59 12.78 -2.24 13.36
CA GLU A 59 12.45 -3.32 12.40
C GLU A 59 10.97 -3.70 12.46
N GLN A 60 10.38 -3.80 13.66
CA GLN A 60 8.96 -4.11 13.83
C GLN A 60 8.02 -3.01 13.30
N GLN A 61 8.48 -1.78 13.21
CA GLN A 61 7.69 -0.65 12.71
C GLN A 61 7.89 -0.45 11.20
N GLU A 62 9.14 -0.41 10.75
CA GLU A 62 9.48 -0.03 9.38
C GLU A 62 9.22 -1.14 8.37
N ILE A 63 9.48 -2.41 8.72
CA ILE A 63 9.26 -3.52 7.78
C ILE A 63 7.77 -3.66 7.42
N PRO A 64 6.83 -3.74 8.40
CA PRO A 64 5.41 -3.81 8.05
C PRO A 64 4.89 -2.55 7.35
N ALA A 65 5.42 -1.36 7.69
CA ALA A 65 5.07 -0.13 7.01
C ALA A 65 5.47 -0.16 5.53
N ALA A 66 6.70 -0.59 5.24
CA ALA A 66 7.17 -0.76 3.86
C ALA A 66 6.37 -1.82 3.09
N GLU A 67 6.05 -2.95 3.72
CA GLU A 67 5.20 -3.99 3.11
C GLU A 67 3.80 -3.46 2.78
N LEU A 68 3.20 -2.68 3.66
CA LEU A 68 1.90 -2.04 3.41
C LEU A 68 1.97 -1.03 2.26
N GLU A 69 3.04 -0.26 2.17
CA GLU A 69 3.25 0.68 1.07
C GLU A 69 3.39 -0.05 -0.28
N VAL A 70 4.20 -1.09 -0.34
CA VAL A 70 4.33 -1.94 -1.53
C VAL A 70 2.98 -2.54 -1.94
N LYS A 71 2.22 -3.06 -0.98
CA LYS A 71 0.88 -3.61 -1.23
C LYS A 71 -0.09 -2.55 -1.76
N ARG A 72 -0.08 -1.34 -1.17
CA ARG A 72 -0.90 -0.21 -1.62
C ARG A 72 -0.55 0.18 -3.06
N ASN A 73 0.72 0.35 -3.37
CA ASN A 73 1.20 0.71 -4.70
C ASN A 73 0.83 -0.34 -5.75
N ARG A 74 0.92 -1.63 -5.39
CA ARG A 74 0.49 -2.73 -6.25
C ARG A 74 -1.02 -2.65 -6.54
N LEU A 75 -1.85 -2.49 -5.51
CA LEU A 75 -3.30 -2.40 -5.66
C LEU A 75 -3.72 -1.17 -6.47
N GLU A 76 -3.07 -0.04 -6.26
CA GLU A 76 -3.32 1.19 -7.03
C GLU A 76 -2.97 1.01 -8.52
N THR A 77 -1.85 0.35 -8.81
CA THR A 77 -1.45 0.03 -10.17
C THR A 77 -2.43 -0.92 -10.85
N GLN A 78 -2.89 -1.94 -10.15
CA GLN A 78 -3.91 -2.86 -10.63
C GLN A 78 -5.23 -2.13 -10.90
N ARG A 79 -5.68 -1.28 -9.99
CA ARG A 79 -6.88 -0.46 -10.17
C ARG A 79 -6.77 0.43 -11.40
N ARG A 80 -5.65 1.12 -11.59
CA ARG A 80 -5.41 1.97 -12.76
C ARG A 80 -5.47 1.17 -14.06
N ALA A 81 -4.89 -0.01 -14.11
CA ALA A 81 -4.95 -0.88 -15.27
C ALA A 81 -6.37 -1.33 -15.61
N LEU A 82 -7.19 -1.64 -14.59
CA LEU A 82 -8.62 -1.94 -14.77
C LEU A 82 -9.40 -0.73 -15.29
N GLU A 83 -9.19 0.45 -14.73
CA GLU A 83 -9.79 1.71 -15.18
C GLU A 83 -9.42 2.05 -16.62
N GLU A 84 -8.16 1.88 -17.01
CA GLU A 84 -7.72 2.04 -18.40
C GLU A 84 -8.38 1.03 -19.33
N THR A 85 -8.55 -0.20 -18.88
CA THR A 85 -9.16 -1.26 -19.68
C THR A 85 -10.62 -0.96 -19.97
N ILE A 86 -11.41 -0.58 -18.97
CA ILE A 86 -12.81 -0.20 -19.19
C ILE A 86 -12.94 1.05 -20.08
N GLN A 87 -12.05 2.03 -19.94
CA GLN A 87 -12.03 3.21 -20.81
C GLN A 87 -11.74 2.86 -22.27
N LYS A 88 -10.83 1.90 -22.52
CA LYS A 88 -10.57 1.38 -23.87
C LYS A 88 -11.79 0.66 -24.45
N VAL A 89 -12.54 -0.07 -23.63
CA VAL A 89 -13.80 -0.72 -24.05
C VAL A 89 -14.83 0.34 -24.45
N HIS A 90 -15.05 1.36 -23.62
CA HIS A 90 -15.96 2.46 -23.95
C HIS A 90 -15.56 3.16 -25.25
N THR A 91 -14.29 3.44 -25.41
CA THR A 91 -13.78 4.09 -26.63
C THR A 91 -14.01 3.24 -27.87
N LYS A 92 -13.77 1.92 -27.80
CA LYS A 92 -14.01 0.99 -28.92
C LYS A 92 -15.49 0.89 -29.25
N LEU A 93 -16.37 0.79 -28.26
CA LEU A 93 -17.81 0.74 -28.44
C LEU A 93 -18.38 2.05 -29.04
N GLY A 94 -17.84 3.17 -28.63
CA GLY A 94 -18.21 4.47 -29.21
C GLY A 94 -17.82 4.62 -30.70
N LYS A 95 -16.85 3.84 -31.17
CA LYS A 95 -16.34 3.87 -32.55
C LYS A 95 -16.79 2.67 -33.38
N LEU A 96 -17.79 1.90 -32.93
CA LEU A 96 -18.31 0.77 -33.70
C LEU A 96 -18.79 1.20 -35.09
N GLY A 97 -18.48 0.39 -36.12
CA GLY A 97 -18.97 0.59 -37.47
C GLY A 97 -20.48 0.37 -37.58
N LYS A 98 -21.13 0.97 -38.58
CA LYS A 98 -22.59 0.87 -38.77
C LYS A 98 -23.10 -0.57 -38.84
N SER A 99 -22.35 -1.49 -39.46
CA SER A 99 -22.72 -2.91 -39.55
C SER A 99 -22.76 -3.62 -38.20
N ASP A 100 -21.80 -3.31 -37.33
CA ASP A 100 -21.72 -3.95 -36.00
C ASP A 100 -22.73 -3.30 -35.03
N LEU A 101 -22.93 -1.99 -35.15
CA LEU A 101 -24.01 -1.30 -34.42
C LEU A 101 -25.38 -1.89 -34.77
N GLU A 102 -25.65 -2.17 -36.06
CA GLU A 102 -26.90 -2.79 -36.48
C GLU A 102 -27.12 -4.17 -35.84
N LYS A 103 -26.09 -5.01 -35.79
CA LYS A 103 -26.17 -6.31 -35.13
C LYS A 103 -26.45 -6.19 -33.65
N VAL A 104 -25.78 -5.24 -32.96
CA VAL A 104 -25.99 -5.00 -31.53
C VAL A 104 -27.41 -4.48 -31.27
N TYR A 105 -27.85 -3.44 -32.01
CA TYR A 105 -29.19 -2.90 -31.87
C TYR A 105 -30.27 -3.94 -32.19
N LYS A 106 -30.10 -4.76 -33.20
CA LYS A 106 -31.05 -5.84 -33.56
C LYS A 106 -31.26 -6.81 -32.39
N LYS A 107 -30.19 -7.18 -31.68
CA LYS A 107 -30.31 -8.02 -30.48
C LYS A 107 -30.96 -7.32 -29.29
N LEU A 108 -30.64 -6.05 -29.06
CA LEU A 108 -31.19 -5.29 -27.94
C LEU A 108 -32.67 -4.91 -28.14
N VAL A 109 -33.10 -4.76 -29.39
CA VAL A 109 -34.48 -4.37 -29.75
C VAL A 109 -35.43 -5.56 -29.74
N SER A 110 -34.94 -6.80 -29.86
CA SER A 110 -35.80 -8.01 -29.92
C SER A 110 -36.71 -8.18 -28.70
N ASP A 111 -36.27 -7.74 -27.55
CA ASP A 111 -36.98 -7.94 -26.28
C ASP A 111 -37.66 -6.66 -25.74
N LEU A 112 -37.84 -5.65 -26.59
CA LEU A 112 -38.41 -4.37 -26.17
C LEU A 112 -39.95 -4.42 -26.08
N PRO A 113 -40.54 -3.73 -25.09
CA PRO A 113 -41.97 -3.52 -25.01
C PRO A 113 -42.45 -2.63 -26.18
N LYS A 114 -43.63 -2.94 -26.73
CA LYS A 114 -44.22 -2.24 -27.88
C LYS A 114 -44.81 -0.87 -27.50
N ASP A 115 -45.13 -0.65 -26.26
CA ASP A 115 -45.87 0.52 -25.71
C ASP A 115 -44.95 1.50 -24.95
N GLY A 116 -43.77 1.70 -25.45
CA GLY A 116 -42.80 2.64 -24.87
C GLY A 116 -42.43 3.79 -25.81
N THR A 117 -41.67 4.76 -25.29
CA THR A 117 -41.00 5.80 -26.06
C THR A 117 -39.50 5.55 -26.05
N LEU A 118 -38.88 5.47 -27.22
CA LEU A 118 -37.47 5.16 -27.37
C LEU A 118 -36.65 6.44 -27.62
N HIS A 119 -35.64 6.64 -26.83
CA HIS A 119 -34.71 7.77 -26.89
C HIS A 119 -33.33 7.29 -27.31
N CYS A 120 -32.82 7.73 -28.48
CA CYS A 120 -31.51 7.37 -29.00
C CYS A 120 -30.77 8.58 -29.57
N ARG A 121 -29.51 8.40 -30.01
CA ARG A 121 -28.78 9.46 -30.71
C ARG A 121 -29.45 9.79 -32.05
N LYS A 122 -29.33 11.04 -32.47
CA LYS A 122 -29.83 11.47 -33.80
C LYS A 122 -29.22 10.63 -34.93
N GLU A 123 -27.96 10.29 -34.83
CA GLU A 123 -27.22 9.49 -35.79
C GLU A 123 -27.75 8.04 -35.92
N ASP A 124 -28.21 7.48 -34.80
CA ASP A 124 -28.71 6.10 -34.72
C ASP A 124 -30.23 6.00 -34.94
N ALA A 125 -30.94 7.11 -34.90
CA ALA A 125 -32.41 7.14 -35.01
C ALA A 125 -32.95 6.48 -36.27
N ALA A 126 -32.29 6.69 -37.43
CA ALA A 126 -32.68 6.06 -38.69
C ALA A 126 -32.46 4.54 -38.70
N LEU A 127 -31.44 4.06 -37.98
CA LEU A 127 -31.11 2.66 -37.88
C LEU A 127 -32.04 1.94 -36.90
N VAL A 128 -32.23 2.52 -35.70
CA VAL A 128 -33.09 1.97 -34.66
C VAL A 128 -34.55 2.00 -35.11
N GLY A 129 -35.00 3.09 -35.74
CA GLY A 129 -36.37 3.20 -36.27
C GLY A 129 -36.74 2.16 -37.34
N LYS A 130 -35.76 1.56 -38.05
CA LYS A 130 -36.00 0.42 -38.94
C LYS A 130 -36.16 -0.92 -38.23
N LEU A 131 -35.62 -1.01 -37.00
CA LEU A 131 -35.57 -2.26 -36.22
C LEU A 131 -36.73 -2.38 -35.24
N THR A 132 -37.41 -1.28 -34.89
CA THR A 132 -38.53 -1.28 -33.95
C THR A 132 -39.67 -0.40 -34.43
N SER A 133 -40.90 -0.74 -34.04
CA SER A 133 -42.10 0.06 -34.24
C SER A 133 -42.41 1.00 -33.02
N THR A 134 -41.52 0.99 -32.02
CA THR A 134 -41.68 1.79 -30.81
C THR A 134 -41.59 3.33 -31.16
N LYS A 135 -42.42 4.14 -30.55
CA LYS A 135 -42.43 5.60 -30.78
C LYS A 135 -41.08 6.23 -30.45
N MET A 136 -40.55 7.02 -31.37
CA MET A 136 -39.32 7.76 -31.14
C MET A 136 -39.57 9.00 -30.28
N GLY A 137 -38.74 9.19 -29.25
CA GLY A 137 -38.79 10.32 -28.33
C GLY A 137 -37.64 11.30 -28.55
N THR A 138 -37.24 12.00 -27.49
CA THR A 138 -36.16 12.99 -27.52
C THR A 138 -34.81 12.35 -27.75
N SER A 139 -33.90 13.08 -28.42
CA SER A 139 -32.54 12.58 -28.67
C SER A 139 -31.68 12.64 -27.42
N ILE A 140 -30.82 11.58 -27.25
CA ILE A 140 -29.75 11.54 -26.25
C ILE A 140 -28.39 11.76 -26.90
N SER A 141 -27.38 12.12 -26.11
CA SER A 141 -26.02 12.42 -26.62
C SER A 141 -25.07 11.22 -26.62
N VAL A 142 -25.45 10.10 -25.98
CA VAL A 142 -24.59 8.92 -25.79
C VAL A 142 -25.02 7.74 -26.64
N PRO A 143 -24.12 6.83 -27.04
CA PRO A 143 -24.44 5.64 -27.80
C PRO A 143 -25.36 4.69 -27.04
N GLY A 144 -26.26 4.04 -27.75
CA GLY A 144 -27.31 3.21 -27.16
C GLY A 144 -28.66 3.89 -27.18
N PHE A 145 -29.61 3.36 -26.42
CA PHE A 145 -30.96 3.92 -26.32
C PHE A 145 -31.56 3.69 -24.93
N ILE A 146 -32.60 4.44 -24.64
CA ILE A 146 -33.40 4.31 -23.43
C ILE A 146 -34.84 4.08 -23.89
N VAL A 147 -35.55 3.18 -23.25
CA VAL A 147 -36.98 2.97 -23.47
C VAL A 147 -37.73 3.37 -22.22
N GLU A 148 -38.64 4.30 -22.35
CA GLU A 148 -39.48 4.81 -21.27
C GLU A 148 -40.91 4.31 -21.49
N THR A 149 -41.44 3.56 -20.53
CA THR A 149 -42.84 3.17 -20.44
C THR A 149 -43.54 3.96 -19.33
N LYS A 150 -44.81 3.73 -19.11
CA LYS A 150 -45.53 4.38 -18.00
C LYS A 150 -45.04 3.97 -16.62
N ASP A 151 -44.58 2.74 -16.49
CA ASP A 151 -44.32 2.09 -15.20
C ASP A 151 -42.81 1.90 -14.92
N TYR A 152 -41.97 1.89 -15.95
CA TYR A 152 -40.54 1.63 -15.82
C TYR A 152 -39.74 2.27 -16.97
N ARG A 153 -38.43 2.38 -16.73
CA ARG A 153 -37.44 2.88 -17.69
C ARG A 153 -36.34 1.81 -17.88
N LEU A 154 -36.11 1.41 -19.14
CA LEU A 154 -35.05 0.50 -19.51
C LEU A 154 -33.89 1.30 -20.11
N ASP A 155 -32.70 1.12 -19.57
CA ASP A 155 -31.52 1.83 -19.99
C ASP A 155 -30.55 0.87 -20.73
N PHE A 156 -30.53 0.98 -22.06
CA PHE A 156 -29.67 0.25 -22.97
C PHE A 156 -28.54 1.12 -23.52
N ARG A 157 -28.14 2.16 -22.81
CA ARG A 157 -26.92 2.90 -23.17
C ARG A 157 -25.72 1.99 -23.04
N PHE A 158 -24.82 2.10 -24.00
CA PHE A 158 -23.61 1.22 -23.99
C PHE A 158 -22.78 1.39 -22.73
N SER A 159 -22.71 2.60 -22.18
CA SER A 159 -22.07 2.85 -20.88
C SER A 159 -22.68 2.02 -19.76
N THR A 160 -24.01 2.00 -19.65
CA THR A 160 -24.73 1.28 -18.61
C THR A 160 -24.59 -0.24 -18.77
N LEU A 161 -24.69 -0.74 -20.01
CA LEU A 161 -24.51 -2.15 -20.31
C LEU A 161 -23.09 -2.63 -20.02
N VAL A 162 -22.09 -1.84 -20.42
CA VAL A 162 -20.69 -2.16 -20.16
C VAL A 162 -20.41 -2.16 -18.67
N GLU A 163 -20.90 -1.15 -17.94
CA GLU A 163 -20.72 -1.07 -16.50
C GLU A 163 -21.27 -2.32 -15.78
N LYS A 164 -22.48 -2.74 -16.15
CA LYS A 164 -23.08 -3.94 -15.57
C LYS A 164 -22.25 -5.20 -15.86
N VAL A 165 -21.93 -5.43 -17.14
CA VAL A 165 -21.12 -6.59 -17.55
C VAL A 165 -19.74 -6.55 -16.90
N TRP A 166 -19.15 -5.35 -16.77
CA TRP A 166 -17.85 -5.16 -16.12
C TRP A 166 -17.90 -5.55 -14.65
N GLN A 167 -18.89 -5.06 -13.92
CA GLN A 167 -19.04 -5.41 -12.50
C GLN A 167 -19.28 -6.91 -12.29
N ASP A 168 -20.13 -7.52 -13.10
CA ASP A 168 -20.41 -8.96 -13.03
C ASP A 168 -19.18 -9.83 -13.33
N ASN A 169 -18.24 -9.33 -14.16
CA ASN A 169 -17.04 -10.07 -14.58
C ASN A 169 -15.73 -9.52 -14.01
N LEU A 170 -15.75 -8.54 -13.12
CA LEU A 170 -14.56 -7.87 -12.61
C LEU A 170 -13.55 -8.85 -11.99
N SER A 171 -14.03 -9.85 -11.27
CA SER A 171 -13.20 -10.89 -10.66
C SER A 171 -12.45 -11.73 -11.69
N VAL A 172 -13.14 -12.10 -12.78
CA VAL A 172 -12.55 -12.89 -13.88
C VAL A 172 -11.50 -12.06 -14.61
N VAL A 173 -11.84 -10.82 -14.99
CA VAL A 173 -10.93 -9.90 -15.68
C VAL A 173 -9.70 -9.60 -14.82
N SER A 174 -9.89 -9.39 -13.52
CA SER A 174 -8.77 -9.18 -12.59
C SER A 174 -7.87 -10.42 -12.48
N GLY A 175 -8.46 -11.62 -12.45
CA GLY A 175 -7.73 -12.88 -12.48
C GLY A 175 -6.90 -13.06 -13.75
N ASP A 176 -7.48 -12.76 -14.91
CA ASP A 176 -6.82 -12.87 -16.20
C ASP A 176 -5.68 -11.86 -16.39
N LEU A 177 -5.84 -10.63 -15.88
CA LEU A 177 -4.85 -9.58 -16.03
C LEU A 177 -3.68 -9.68 -15.03
N PHE A 178 -3.92 -10.14 -13.82
CA PHE A 178 -2.91 -10.05 -12.74
C PHE A 178 -2.49 -11.42 -12.20
N GLY A 179 -3.13 -12.48 -12.62
CA GLY A 179 -2.91 -13.82 -12.09
C GLY A 179 -3.36 -13.93 -10.61
N LYS A 180 -3.33 -15.12 -10.11
CA LYS A 180 -3.49 -15.35 -8.67
C LYS A 180 -2.16 -15.17 -7.95
#